data_31ca81b5ffd85bf6e22b5e2d39536e2e
#
_entry.id   31ca81b5ffd85bf6e22b5e2d39536e2e
#
_cell.length_a   1.000
_cell.length_b   1.000
_cell.length_c   1.000
_cell.angle_alpha   90.00
_cell.angle_beta   90.00
_cell.angle_gamma   90.00
#
_symmetry.space_group_name_H-M   'P 1'
#
loop_
_entity.id
_entity.type
_entity.pdbx_description
1 polymer ?
#
loop_
_entity_poly.entity_id
_entity_poly.type
_entity_poly.pdbx_seq_one_letter_code
_entity_poly.pdbx_strand_id
1 'polypeptide(L)'
;MDSAIGLQLSSNDCERRDAQVRRRYDDAVSQPSRAIIARQLGSTVAVERIEVQSPRQGEVMIRLAACGVCHSDLSATNGTIAYPLPLVLGHEGAGIVAAVGEGVSRYAIGDHVVSSFVSICGRCHYCQSGRPHLCLQSLRALHTLPDGGVRTFDAAGSPLNVFCGCGVMSEYATLHVDNLVKIDRQMPLDRAALIACGVMTGFGAAVNTARVEAGSVAVVFGCGGVGLNAVQGCAIAGAAMIVAVDTSEAKLELAKCFGATHTYNVTGQEQIGKALYKMTGGGADYAFDCVGLGRITEQAFGVLRRGGTAVTVGIAAAADQIVLNAQHVAITGKTLTGSYYGSARPQLDFPRLIALYRSGRLKLDELITRTYSIAEAPQAFADLQAGRPGRGVIVFGDIA
;
A
#
# COMPACT_ATOMS: atom_id res chain seq x y z
N MET A 1 28.25 28.59 -17.92
CA MET A 1 27.45 29.82 -18.13
C MET A 1 26.00 29.43 -18.00
N ASP A 2 25.52 29.62 -16.79
CA ASP A 2 24.14 29.32 -16.38
C ASP A 2 23.18 30.38 -16.90
N SER A 3 22.06 29.94 -17.49
CA SER A 3 20.90 30.78 -17.65
C SER A 3 19.65 30.03 -17.13
N ALA A 4 19.41 30.18 -15.84
CA ALA A 4 18.14 29.84 -15.24
C ALA A 4 17.08 30.85 -15.69
N ILE A 5 16.16 30.46 -16.57
CA ILE A 5 14.98 31.26 -16.89
C ILE A 5 13.97 31.00 -15.77
N GLY A 6 13.99 31.88 -14.76
CA GLY A 6 12.96 31.97 -13.74
C GLY A 6 11.72 32.67 -14.33
N LEU A 7 10.69 31.93 -14.65
CA LEU A 7 9.35 32.48 -14.92
C LEU A 7 8.72 32.88 -13.56
N GLN A 8 8.86 34.14 -13.17
CA GLN A 8 8.04 34.76 -12.12
C GLN A 8 6.62 34.98 -12.70
N LEU A 9 5.69 34.11 -12.27
CA LEU A 9 4.26 34.35 -12.51
C LEU A 9 3.81 35.52 -11.64
N SER A 10 3.12 36.51 -12.21
CA SER A 10 2.57 37.63 -11.48
C SER A 10 1.44 37.17 -10.54
N SER A 11 1.22 37.90 -9.42
CA SER A 11 0.13 37.67 -8.48
C SER A 11 -1.25 37.59 -9.19
N ASN A 12 -1.44 38.40 -10.22
CA ASN A 12 -2.65 38.44 -11.05
C ASN A 12 -2.85 37.15 -11.89
N ASP A 13 -1.78 36.45 -12.28
CA ASP A 13 -1.89 35.19 -13.02
C ASP A 13 -2.26 34.03 -12.09
N CYS A 14 -1.84 34.08 -10.83
CA CYS A 14 -2.22 33.13 -9.81
C CYS A 14 -3.70 33.28 -9.45
N GLU A 15 -4.18 34.52 -9.22
CA GLU A 15 -5.60 34.81 -8.93
C GLU A 15 -6.51 34.47 -10.11
N ARG A 16 -6.08 34.72 -11.35
CA ARG A 16 -6.85 34.33 -12.56
C ARG A 16 -6.93 32.84 -12.75
N ARG A 17 -5.84 32.10 -12.46
CA ARG A 17 -5.85 30.63 -12.46
C ARG A 17 -6.77 30.07 -11.37
N ASP A 18 -6.72 30.62 -10.17
CA ASP A 18 -7.61 30.22 -9.07
C ASP A 18 -9.08 30.52 -9.39
N ALA A 19 -9.39 31.68 -9.97
CA ALA A 19 -10.74 32.03 -10.40
C ALA A 19 -11.24 31.15 -11.57
N GLN A 20 -10.34 30.77 -12.49
CA GLN A 20 -10.66 29.90 -13.62
C GLN A 20 -10.80 28.43 -13.18
N VAL A 21 -10.04 28.01 -12.18
CA VAL A 21 -10.20 26.73 -11.48
C VAL A 21 -11.54 26.72 -10.76
N ARG A 22 -11.87 27.75 -9.98
CA ARG A 22 -13.16 27.85 -9.26
C ARG A 22 -14.36 27.75 -10.20
N ARG A 23 -14.39 28.50 -11.32
CA ARG A 23 -15.50 28.46 -12.31
C ARG A 23 -15.69 27.10 -12.99
N ARG A 24 -14.65 26.26 -13.08
CA ARG A 24 -14.77 24.88 -13.61
C ARG A 24 -15.39 23.89 -12.61
N TYR A 25 -15.51 24.26 -11.33
CA TYR A 25 -16.01 23.40 -10.27
C TYR A 25 -17.45 23.71 -9.84
N ASP A 26 -18.00 24.90 -10.24
CA ASP A 26 -19.30 25.40 -9.72
C ASP A 26 -20.54 24.66 -10.23
N ASP A 27 -20.46 23.83 -11.29
CA ASP A 27 -21.61 23.13 -11.89
C ASP A 27 -21.65 21.61 -11.60
N ALA A 28 -20.72 21.07 -10.78
CA ALA A 28 -20.67 19.63 -10.51
C ALA A 28 -21.57 19.27 -9.34
N VAL A 29 -22.51 18.35 -9.55
CA VAL A 29 -23.25 17.71 -8.45
C VAL A 29 -22.24 17.08 -7.49
N SER A 30 -22.28 17.46 -6.20
CA SER A 30 -21.39 16.91 -5.17
C SER A 30 -22.14 15.93 -4.27
N GLN A 31 -21.37 15.00 -3.70
CA GLN A 31 -21.82 14.03 -2.72
C GLN A 31 -21.20 14.40 -1.37
N PRO A 32 -22.01 14.82 -0.37
CA PRO A 32 -21.52 14.99 1.01
C PRO A 32 -20.95 13.70 1.57
N SER A 33 -19.81 13.81 2.24
CA SER A 33 -19.07 12.67 2.77
C SER A 33 -18.31 13.05 4.03
N ARG A 34 -17.85 12.08 4.80
CA ARG A 34 -16.86 12.26 5.85
C ARG A 34 -15.57 11.60 5.39
N ALA A 35 -14.43 12.20 5.76
CA ALA A 35 -13.12 11.67 5.45
C ALA A 35 -12.14 11.83 6.61
N ILE A 36 -11.12 10.99 6.62
CA ILE A 36 -9.99 11.09 7.55
C ILE A 36 -8.91 11.91 6.87
N ILE A 37 -8.55 13.03 7.49
CA ILE A 37 -7.67 14.05 6.91
C ILE A 37 -6.47 14.29 7.81
N ALA A 38 -5.28 14.39 7.17
CA ALA A 38 -4.09 14.95 7.76
C ALA A 38 -3.99 16.43 7.35
N ARG A 39 -4.10 17.35 8.33
CA ARG A 39 -4.01 18.80 8.09
C ARG A 39 -2.59 19.35 8.21
N GLN A 40 -1.82 18.80 9.16
CA GLN A 40 -0.46 19.25 9.47
C GLN A 40 0.43 18.05 9.82
N LEU A 41 1.71 18.14 9.53
CA LEU A 41 2.69 17.11 9.89
C LEU A 41 2.73 16.89 11.41
N GLY A 42 2.72 15.65 11.83
CA GLY A 42 2.81 15.24 13.24
C GLY A 42 1.54 15.45 14.06
N SER A 43 0.47 16.03 13.47
CA SER A 43 -0.82 16.16 14.17
C SER A 43 -1.63 14.86 14.08
N THR A 44 -2.55 14.70 15.06
CA THR A 44 -3.54 13.62 15.03
C THR A 44 -4.45 13.80 13.81
N VAL A 45 -4.79 12.71 13.14
CA VAL A 45 -5.74 12.72 12.04
C VAL A 45 -7.13 13.16 12.52
N ALA A 46 -7.84 13.91 11.67
CA ALA A 46 -9.18 14.40 11.95
C ALA A 46 -10.22 13.77 11.02
N VAL A 47 -11.44 13.57 11.54
CA VAL A 47 -12.59 13.19 10.73
C VAL A 47 -13.37 14.46 10.41
N GLU A 48 -13.48 14.80 9.13
CA GLU A 48 -14.10 16.04 8.68
C GLU A 48 -15.17 15.78 7.62
N ARG A 49 -16.09 16.72 7.49
CA ARG A 49 -17.04 16.77 6.38
C ARG A 49 -16.35 17.31 5.14
N ILE A 50 -16.60 16.65 4.03
CA ILE A 50 -16.06 16.97 2.72
C ILE A 50 -17.17 16.90 1.67
N GLU A 51 -16.91 17.48 0.51
CA GLU A 51 -17.70 17.34 -0.69
C GLU A 51 -16.90 16.58 -1.76
N VAL A 52 -17.49 15.51 -2.28
CA VAL A 52 -16.89 14.70 -3.35
C VAL A 52 -17.64 14.97 -4.64
N GLN A 53 -16.98 15.54 -5.64
CA GLN A 53 -17.59 15.87 -6.93
C GLN A 53 -17.91 14.61 -7.73
N SER A 54 -18.96 14.69 -8.55
CA SER A 54 -19.34 13.68 -9.52
C SER A 54 -18.18 13.32 -10.45
N PRO A 55 -18.10 12.04 -10.87
CA PRO A 55 -17.01 11.56 -11.72
C PRO A 55 -17.10 12.19 -13.12
N ARG A 56 -15.96 12.60 -13.65
CA ARG A 56 -15.78 13.09 -15.00
C ARG A 56 -15.41 11.94 -15.96
N GLN A 57 -15.06 12.28 -17.20
CA GLN A 57 -14.62 11.30 -18.18
C GLN A 57 -13.47 10.42 -17.65
N GLY A 58 -13.65 9.11 -17.72
CA GLY A 58 -12.68 8.12 -17.23
C GLY A 58 -12.61 7.97 -15.70
N GLU A 59 -13.57 8.51 -14.97
CA GLU A 59 -13.62 8.45 -13.52
C GLU A 59 -14.82 7.66 -13.00
N VAL A 60 -14.73 7.18 -11.78
CA VAL A 60 -15.77 6.42 -11.09
C VAL A 60 -15.88 6.92 -9.65
N MET A 61 -17.08 7.22 -9.20
CA MET A 61 -17.36 7.44 -7.78
C MET A 61 -17.68 6.11 -7.12
N ILE A 62 -17.04 5.83 -6.01
CA ILE A 62 -17.29 4.64 -5.19
C ILE A 62 -17.81 5.06 -3.82
N ARG A 63 -18.78 4.29 -3.29
CA ARG A 63 -19.16 4.31 -1.89
C ARG A 63 -18.31 3.26 -1.18
N LEU A 64 -17.46 3.70 -0.26
CA LEU A 64 -16.54 2.83 0.47
C LEU A 64 -17.33 1.99 1.49
N ALA A 65 -16.99 0.71 1.57
CA ALA A 65 -17.43 -0.20 2.61
C ALA A 65 -16.37 -0.32 3.71
N ALA A 66 -15.10 -0.37 3.29
CA ALA A 66 -14.00 -0.51 4.22
C ALA A 66 -12.70 0.06 3.65
N CYS A 67 -11.78 0.43 4.56
CA CYS A 67 -10.41 0.81 4.24
C CYS A 67 -9.45 0.25 5.28
N GLY A 68 -8.40 -0.43 4.83
CA GLY A 68 -7.30 -0.88 5.69
C GLY A 68 -6.48 0.29 6.23
N VAL A 69 -6.02 0.18 7.49
CA VAL A 69 -5.13 1.16 8.13
C VAL A 69 -3.68 0.72 7.92
N CYS A 70 -2.88 1.54 7.24
CA CYS A 70 -1.54 1.18 6.78
C CYS A 70 -0.47 2.13 7.34
N HIS A 71 0.76 1.60 7.52
CA HIS A 71 1.92 2.42 7.90
C HIS A 71 2.25 3.49 6.88
N SER A 72 1.90 3.31 5.60
CA SER A 72 2.10 4.34 4.57
C SER A 72 1.25 5.58 4.82
N ASP A 73 0.02 5.41 5.34
CA ASP A 73 -0.83 6.54 5.76
C ASP A 73 -0.19 7.27 6.96
N LEU A 74 0.29 6.52 7.96
CA LEU A 74 1.01 7.10 9.11
C LEU A 74 2.29 7.81 8.66
N SER A 75 3.04 7.24 7.70
CA SER A 75 4.26 7.85 7.14
C SER A 75 3.98 9.14 6.38
N ALA A 76 2.80 9.28 5.77
CA ALA A 76 2.37 10.54 5.18
C ALA A 76 2.01 11.60 6.24
N THR A 77 1.45 11.20 7.40
CA THR A 77 1.11 12.13 8.48
C THR A 77 2.32 12.65 9.24
N ASN A 78 3.40 11.86 9.35
CA ASN A 78 4.61 12.23 10.09
C ASN A 78 5.76 12.74 9.21
N GLY A 79 5.57 12.77 7.89
CA GLY A 79 6.55 13.27 6.93
C GLY A 79 7.65 12.28 6.52
N THR A 80 7.61 11.02 6.97
CA THR A 80 8.52 9.97 6.48
C THR A 80 8.37 9.79 4.96
N ILE A 81 7.14 9.90 4.46
CA ILE A 81 6.83 10.00 3.03
C ILE A 81 6.24 11.40 2.80
N ALA A 82 6.89 12.21 1.99
CA ALA A 82 6.47 13.59 1.74
C ALA A 82 5.21 13.66 0.86
N TYR A 83 4.15 14.28 1.38
CA TYR A 83 2.92 14.61 0.66
C TYR A 83 2.50 16.04 0.95
N PRO A 84 1.89 16.74 -0.04
CA PRO A 84 1.29 18.06 0.22
C PRO A 84 0.05 17.91 1.11
N LEU A 85 -0.04 18.77 2.12
CA LEU A 85 -1.19 18.83 3.03
C LEU A 85 -2.07 20.06 2.70
N PRO A 86 -3.38 20.04 2.97
CA PRO A 86 -4.13 18.94 3.61
C PRO A 86 -4.31 17.73 2.68
N LEU A 87 -4.41 16.53 3.27
CA LEU A 87 -4.42 15.26 2.56
C LEU A 87 -5.52 14.33 3.09
N VAL A 88 -6.42 13.89 2.22
CA VAL A 88 -7.35 12.79 2.51
C VAL A 88 -6.57 11.48 2.43
N LEU A 89 -6.56 10.74 3.52
CA LEU A 89 -5.81 9.51 3.67
C LEU A 89 -6.51 8.30 3.01
N GLY A 90 -5.84 7.17 3.00
CA GLY A 90 -6.36 5.88 2.55
C GLY A 90 -6.03 5.52 1.11
N HIS A 91 -5.55 4.28 0.96
CA HIS A 91 -5.19 3.67 -0.32
C HIS A 91 -5.57 2.18 -0.38
N GLU A 92 -6.10 1.63 0.71
CA GLU A 92 -6.55 0.24 0.84
C GLU A 92 -8.09 0.16 0.91
N GLY A 93 -8.79 0.68 -0.11
CA GLY A 93 -10.25 0.77 -0.10
C GLY A 93 -10.94 -0.32 -0.90
N ALA A 94 -12.08 -0.79 -0.37
CA ALA A 94 -13.05 -1.57 -1.12
C ALA A 94 -14.45 -0.98 -0.95
N GLY A 95 -15.24 -1.04 -2.01
CA GLY A 95 -16.56 -0.43 -2.02
C GLY A 95 -17.39 -0.80 -3.24
N ILE A 96 -18.47 -0.06 -3.42
CA ILE A 96 -19.46 -0.27 -4.48
C ILE A 96 -19.49 0.97 -5.38
N VAL A 97 -19.50 0.77 -6.68
CA VAL A 97 -19.63 1.85 -7.66
C VAL A 97 -20.97 2.57 -7.47
N ALA A 98 -20.92 3.86 -7.16
CA ALA A 98 -22.07 4.73 -6.93
C ALA A 98 -22.42 5.57 -8.16
N ALA A 99 -21.43 6.00 -8.94
CA ALA A 99 -21.62 6.71 -10.20
C ALA A 99 -20.44 6.45 -11.15
N VAL A 100 -20.68 6.60 -12.44
CA VAL A 100 -19.68 6.45 -13.49
C VAL A 100 -19.64 7.71 -14.35
N GLY A 101 -18.45 8.15 -14.70
CA GLY A 101 -18.24 9.28 -15.61
C GLY A 101 -18.43 8.93 -17.07
N GLU A 102 -18.40 9.94 -17.91
CA GLU A 102 -18.54 9.78 -19.36
C GLU A 102 -17.45 8.84 -19.93
N GLY A 103 -17.82 7.99 -20.89
CA GLY A 103 -16.93 7.06 -21.58
C GLY A 103 -16.49 5.85 -20.74
N VAL A 104 -16.94 5.71 -19.50
CA VAL A 104 -16.62 4.54 -18.66
C VAL A 104 -17.52 3.37 -19.03
N SER A 105 -16.94 2.32 -19.64
CA SER A 105 -17.63 1.08 -19.99
C SER A 105 -17.24 -0.15 -19.17
N ARG A 106 -16.10 -0.07 -18.44
CA ARG A 106 -15.58 -1.19 -17.63
C ARG A 106 -16.31 -1.40 -16.31
N TYR A 107 -16.98 -0.38 -15.81
CA TYR A 107 -17.67 -0.37 -14.53
C TYR A 107 -19.11 0.06 -14.68
N ALA A 108 -19.99 -0.54 -13.89
CA ALA A 108 -21.40 -0.18 -13.77
C ALA A 108 -21.76 0.10 -12.31
N ILE A 109 -22.78 0.92 -12.08
CA ILE A 109 -23.34 1.17 -10.74
C ILE A 109 -23.68 -0.17 -10.09
N GLY A 110 -23.30 -0.35 -8.84
CA GLY A 110 -23.48 -1.59 -8.09
C GLY A 110 -22.36 -2.62 -8.27
N ASP A 111 -21.34 -2.37 -9.08
CA ASP A 111 -20.15 -3.24 -9.12
C ASP A 111 -19.33 -3.11 -7.85
N HIS A 112 -18.85 -4.24 -7.34
CA HIS A 112 -17.88 -4.26 -6.24
C HIS A 112 -16.47 -4.04 -6.79
N VAL A 113 -15.73 -3.16 -6.13
CA VAL A 113 -14.39 -2.75 -6.56
C VAL A 113 -13.41 -2.65 -5.40
N VAL A 114 -12.13 -2.86 -5.70
CA VAL A 114 -11.00 -2.62 -4.81
C VAL A 114 -10.12 -1.55 -5.43
N SER A 115 -9.62 -0.61 -4.62
CA SER A 115 -8.69 0.41 -5.07
C SER A 115 -7.31 -0.18 -5.36
N SER A 116 -6.59 0.44 -6.29
CA SER A 116 -5.17 0.21 -6.53
C SER A 116 -4.45 1.54 -6.41
N PHE A 117 -3.49 1.65 -5.52
CA PHE A 117 -2.73 2.88 -5.33
C PHE A 117 -1.71 3.15 -6.46
N VAL A 118 -1.55 2.20 -7.38
CA VAL A 118 -0.83 2.40 -8.63
C VAL A 118 -1.83 2.51 -9.76
N SER A 119 -1.94 3.70 -10.35
CA SER A 119 -2.77 3.98 -11.52
C SER A 119 -2.08 3.43 -12.77
N ILE A 120 -2.65 2.37 -13.38
CA ILE A 120 -2.01 1.62 -14.46
C ILE A 120 -2.56 2.02 -15.82
N CYS A 121 -1.83 2.87 -16.56
CA CYS A 121 -2.27 3.39 -17.86
C CYS A 121 -2.24 2.38 -19.02
N GLY A 122 -1.58 1.25 -18.89
CA GLY A 122 -1.45 0.22 -19.93
C GLY A 122 -0.55 0.56 -21.13
N ARG A 123 -0.13 1.82 -21.31
CA ARG A 123 0.53 2.32 -22.53
C ARG A 123 1.95 2.84 -22.35
N CYS A 124 2.43 3.12 -21.13
CA CYS A 124 3.79 3.58 -20.91
C CYS A 124 4.79 2.42 -21.05
N HIS A 125 6.07 2.76 -21.14
CA HIS A 125 7.16 1.78 -21.28
C HIS A 125 7.08 0.67 -20.22
N TYR A 126 6.86 1.03 -18.95
CA TYR A 126 6.79 0.05 -17.86
C TYR A 126 5.59 -0.89 -17.99
N CYS A 127 4.41 -0.36 -18.35
CA CYS A 127 3.22 -1.19 -18.57
C CYS A 127 3.45 -2.18 -19.71
N GLN A 128 3.97 -1.70 -20.85
CA GLN A 128 4.21 -2.52 -22.04
C GLN A 128 5.35 -3.54 -21.85
N SER A 129 6.33 -3.24 -20.98
CA SER A 129 7.42 -4.18 -20.65
C SER A 129 7.07 -5.16 -19.51
N GLY A 130 5.77 -5.27 -19.13
CA GLY A 130 5.31 -6.24 -18.12
C GLY A 130 5.58 -5.83 -16.67
N ARG A 131 5.90 -4.55 -16.42
CA ARG A 131 6.17 -3.97 -15.10
C ARG A 131 5.18 -2.85 -14.74
N PRO A 132 3.85 -3.11 -14.79
CA PRO A 132 2.84 -2.06 -14.60
C PRO A 132 2.87 -1.42 -13.21
N HIS A 133 3.38 -2.10 -12.19
CA HIS A 133 3.60 -1.53 -10.85
C HIS A 133 4.55 -0.33 -10.85
N LEU A 134 5.32 -0.10 -11.92
CA LEU A 134 6.19 1.06 -12.13
C LEU A 134 5.59 2.08 -13.10
N CYS A 135 4.28 2.08 -13.29
CA CYS A 135 3.59 2.95 -14.24
C CYS A 135 3.89 4.44 -14.00
N LEU A 136 4.29 5.15 -15.06
CA LEU A 136 4.59 6.58 -14.98
C LEU A 136 3.37 7.46 -14.64
N GLN A 137 2.16 7.01 -14.96
CA GLN A 137 0.94 7.73 -14.60
C GLN A 137 0.77 7.81 -13.07
N SER A 138 1.10 6.74 -12.35
CA SER A 138 1.05 6.71 -10.90
C SER A 138 1.96 7.77 -10.26
N LEU A 139 3.15 8.00 -10.81
CA LEU A 139 4.07 9.03 -10.29
C LEU A 139 3.54 10.45 -10.48
N ARG A 140 2.69 10.67 -11.50
CA ARG A 140 2.07 11.99 -11.77
C ARG A 140 0.81 12.24 -10.94
N ALA A 141 0.19 11.18 -10.46
CA ALA A 141 -1.08 11.21 -9.73
C ALA A 141 -0.91 10.76 -8.26
N LEU A 142 0.20 11.12 -7.61
CA LEU A 142 0.46 10.72 -6.22
C LEU A 142 -0.50 11.37 -5.23
N HIS A 143 -0.94 12.60 -5.50
CA HIS A 143 -1.82 13.38 -4.60
C HIS A 143 -3.01 14.03 -5.33
N THR A 144 -3.17 13.73 -6.61
CA THR A 144 -4.24 14.20 -7.49
C THR A 144 -4.75 13.03 -8.34
N LEU A 145 -5.73 13.26 -9.20
CA LEU A 145 -6.08 12.35 -10.28
C LEU A 145 -5.11 12.53 -11.47
N PRO A 146 -5.10 11.63 -12.47
CA PRO A 146 -4.18 11.71 -13.61
C PRO A 146 -4.29 12.97 -14.47
N ASP A 147 -5.40 13.71 -14.40
CA ASP A 147 -5.58 15.02 -15.04
C ASP A 147 -4.94 16.18 -14.26
N GLY A 148 -4.33 15.90 -13.10
CA GLY A 148 -3.74 16.88 -12.20
C GLY A 148 -4.76 17.58 -11.30
N GLY A 149 -6.05 17.26 -11.40
CA GLY A 149 -7.11 17.80 -10.56
C GLY A 149 -7.44 16.93 -9.35
N VAL A 150 -8.28 17.45 -8.47
CA VAL A 150 -8.91 16.72 -7.37
C VAL A 150 -10.43 16.74 -7.53
N ARG A 151 -11.11 15.82 -6.85
CA ARG A 151 -12.57 15.75 -6.81
C ARG A 151 -13.09 15.85 -5.38
N THR A 152 -12.22 16.22 -4.45
CA THR A 152 -12.50 16.28 -3.01
C THR A 152 -12.22 17.69 -2.50
N PHE A 153 -13.19 18.27 -1.77
CA PHE A 153 -13.14 19.63 -1.26
C PHE A 153 -13.56 19.65 0.20
N ASP A 154 -13.00 20.54 0.99
CA ASP A 154 -13.46 20.77 2.36
C ASP A 154 -14.76 21.61 2.40
N ALA A 155 -15.33 21.79 3.60
CA ALA A 155 -16.57 22.52 3.79
C ALA A 155 -16.48 24.01 3.38
N ALA A 156 -15.28 24.56 3.22
CA ALA A 156 -15.03 25.91 2.72
C ALA A 156 -14.86 25.96 1.20
N GLY A 157 -14.94 24.81 0.50
CA GLY A 157 -14.73 24.70 -0.94
C GLY A 157 -13.25 24.70 -1.35
N SER A 158 -12.32 24.50 -0.40
CA SER A 158 -10.90 24.38 -0.72
C SER A 158 -10.55 22.97 -1.18
N PRO A 159 -9.73 22.80 -2.23
CA PRO A 159 -9.36 21.49 -2.73
C PRO A 159 -8.50 20.71 -1.71
N LEU A 160 -8.74 19.42 -1.59
CA LEU A 160 -7.98 18.51 -0.75
C LEU A 160 -7.18 17.56 -1.63
N ASN A 161 -5.90 17.39 -1.31
CA ASN A 161 -5.08 16.34 -1.90
C ASN A 161 -5.59 14.95 -1.50
N VAL A 162 -5.33 13.93 -2.30
CA VAL A 162 -5.76 12.56 -2.04
C VAL A 162 -4.55 11.62 -2.04
N PHE A 163 -4.41 10.82 -1.00
CA PHE A 163 -3.26 9.93 -0.84
C PHE A 163 -3.21 8.88 -1.94
N CYS A 164 -2.08 8.78 -2.63
CA CYS A 164 -1.84 7.84 -3.75
C CYS A 164 -2.87 7.95 -4.89
N GLY A 165 -3.43 9.14 -5.14
CA GLY A 165 -4.50 9.33 -6.12
C GLY A 165 -5.80 8.59 -5.77
N CYS A 166 -5.95 8.17 -4.52
CA CYS A 166 -7.09 7.39 -4.02
C CYS A 166 -7.93 8.16 -2.99
N GLY A 167 -7.37 8.49 -1.82
CA GLY A 167 -8.09 9.17 -0.75
C GLY A 167 -9.29 8.38 -0.22
N VAL A 168 -9.14 7.06 -0.06
CA VAL A 168 -10.25 6.13 0.22
C VAL A 168 -10.54 5.93 1.71
N MET A 169 -9.90 6.67 2.61
CA MET A 169 -10.38 6.79 4.00
C MET A 169 -11.50 7.83 4.09
N SER A 170 -12.53 7.65 3.28
CA SER A 170 -13.72 8.50 3.17
C SER A 170 -14.95 7.64 2.86
N GLU A 171 -16.16 8.14 3.12
CA GLU A 171 -17.40 7.40 2.80
C GLU A 171 -17.63 7.32 1.28
N TYR A 172 -17.21 8.35 0.55
CA TYR A 172 -17.23 8.39 -0.91
C TYR A 172 -15.89 8.91 -1.43
N ALA A 173 -15.46 8.38 -2.56
CA ALA A 173 -14.28 8.85 -3.29
C ALA A 173 -14.52 8.75 -4.80
N THR A 174 -14.03 9.74 -5.55
CA THR A 174 -13.97 9.68 -7.01
C THR A 174 -12.55 9.38 -7.44
N LEU A 175 -12.38 8.26 -8.16
CA LEU A 175 -11.09 7.74 -8.62
C LEU A 175 -11.07 7.61 -10.14
N HIS A 176 -9.87 7.62 -10.71
CA HIS A 176 -9.69 7.24 -12.11
C HIS A 176 -9.90 5.72 -12.29
N VAL A 177 -10.46 5.29 -13.43
CA VAL A 177 -10.72 3.87 -13.75
C VAL A 177 -9.48 2.98 -13.63
N ASP A 178 -8.28 3.53 -13.84
CA ASP A 178 -7.00 2.82 -13.74
C ASP A 178 -6.57 2.55 -12.28
N ASN A 179 -7.24 3.16 -11.30
CA ASN A 179 -7.04 2.92 -9.87
C ASN A 179 -8.05 1.92 -9.28
N LEU A 180 -8.83 1.23 -10.10
CA LEU A 180 -9.86 0.32 -9.63
C LEU A 180 -9.72 -1.07 -10.26
N VAL A 181 -10.08 -2.08 -9.47
CA VAL A 181 -10.23 -3.47 -9.92
C VAL A 181 -11.62 -3.95 -9.56
N LYS A 182 -12.40 -4.39 -10.56
CA LYS A 182 -13.70 -5.02 -10.32
C LYS A 182 -13.50 -6.41 -9.74
N ILE A 183 -14.28 -6.72 -8.70
CA ILE A 183 -14.23 -8.00 -8.01
C ILE A 183 -15.61 -8.65 -7.97
N ASP A 184 -15.62 -9.92 -7.59
CA ASP A 184 -16.86 -10.65 -7.37
C ASP A 184 -17.66 -10.07 -6.20
N ARG A 185 -18.97 -9.89 -6.39
CA ARG A 185 -19.89 -9.33 -5.39
C ARG A 185 -20.02 -10.16 -4.10
N GLN A 186 -19.66 -11.46 -4.16
CA GLN A 186 -19.68 -12.33 -2.98
C GLN A 186 -18.43 -12.18 -2.10
N MET A 187 -17.42 -11.40 -2.54
CA MET A 187 -16.25 -11.14 -1.72
C MET A 187 -16.58 -10.13 -0.61
N PRO A 188 -16.37 -10.46 0.68
CA PRO A 188 -16.54 -9.50 1.76
C PRO A 188 -15.63 -8.28 1.56
N LEU A 189 -16.20 -7.08 1.60
CA LEU A 189 -15.49 -5.87 1.20
C LEU A 189 -14.41 -5.44 2.21
N ASP A 190 -14.59 -5.73 3.49
CA ASP A 190 -13.57 -5.48 4.52
C ASP A 190 -12.30 -6.34 4.33
N ARG A 191 -12.44 -7.60 3.89
CA ARG A 191 -11.32 -8.47 3.51
C ARG A 191 -10.72 -8.03 2.19
N ALA A 192 -11.59 -7.67 1.25
CA ALA A 192 -11.16 -7.20 -0.08
C ALA A 192 -10.30 -5.93 0.02
N ALA A 193 -10.61 -5.02 0.94
CA ALA A 193 -9.86 -3.80 1.17
C ALA A 193 -8.37 -4.07 1.43
N LEU A 194 -8.03 -5.10 2.20
CA LEU A 194 -6.65 -5.45 2.53
C LEU A 194 -5.83 -5.93 1.32
N ILE A 195 -6.51 -6.42 0.27
CA ILE A 195 -5.86 -6.85 -0.98
C ILE A 195 -5.23 -5.66 -1.69
N ALA A 196 -5.81 -4.47 -1.54
CA ALA A 196 -5.37 -3.24 -2.21
C ALA A 196 -3.91 -2.86 -1.97
N CYS A 197 -3.32 -3.20 -0.80
CA CYS A 197 -1.93 -2.88 -0.48
C CYS A 197 -1.23 -4.01 0.29
N GLY A 198 -1.52 -4.15 1.58
CA GLY A 198 -0.72 -5.00 2.47
C GLY A 198 -0.63 -6.46 2.02
N VAL A 199 -1.75 -7.04 1.56
CA VAL A 199 -1.80 -8.42 1.06
C VAL A 199 -1.04 -8.55 -0.25
N MET A 200 -1.37 -7.71 -1.24
CA MET A 200 -0.70 -7.74 -2.54
C MET A 200 0.80 -7.50 -2.43
N THR A 201 1.22 -6.54 -1.61
CA THR A 201 2.62 -6.17 -1.42
C THR A 201 3.43 -7.34 -0.84
N GLY A 202 2.97 -7.93 0.26
CA GLY A 202 3.68 -9.02 0.92
C GLY A 202 3.67 -10.31 0.11
N PHE A 203 2.50 -10.75 -0.33
CA PHE A 203 2.36 -11.93 -1.18
C PHE A 203 3.14 -11.78 -2.48
N GLY A 204 3.01 -10.66 -3.15
CA GLY A 204 3.70 -10.38 -4.40
C GLY A 204 5.21 -10.28 -4.25
N ALA A 205 5.72 -9.80 -3.12
CA ALA A 205 7.16 -9.80 -2.85
C ALA A 205 7.73 -11.22 -2.90
N ALA A 206 7.02 -12.20 -2.33
CA ALA A 206 7.43 -13.60 -2.37
C ALA A 206 7.20 -14.23 -3.76
N VAL A 207 6.00 -14.07 -4.33
CA VAL A 207 5.57 -14.86 -5.50
C VAL A 207 5.96 -14.20 -6.83
N ASN A 208 5.83 -12.87 -6.93
CA ASN A 208 6.09 -12.16 -8.19
C ASN A 208 7.51 -11.61 -8.27
N THR A 209 8.04 -11.01 -7.17
CA THR A 209 9.37 -10.39 -7.15
C THR A 209 10.46 -11.42 -6.92
N ALA A 210 10.47 -12.09 -5.76
CA ALA A 210 11.48 -13.09 -5.41
C ALA A 210 11.32 -14.40 -6.18
N ARG A 211 10.08 -14.75 -6.57
CA ARG A 211 9.73 -16.01 -7.20
C ARG A 211 10.20 -17.20 -6.36
N VAL A 212 9.78 -17.20 -5.10
CA VAL A 212 10.16 -18.22 -4.13
C VAL A 212 9.88 -19.61 -4.70
N GLU A 213 10.89 -20.47 -4.65
CA GLU A 213 10.83 -21.84 -5.15
C GLU A 213 10.39 -22.83 -4.08
N ALA A 214 9.73 -23.90 -4.50
CA ALA A 214 9.36 -24.98 -3.60
C ALA A 214 10.61 -25.65 -3.00
N GLY A 215 10.55 -25.96 -1.70
CA GLY A 215 11.69 -26.56 -0.98
C GLY A 215 12.73 -25.56 -0.47
N SER A 216 12.58 -24.26 -0.78
CA SER A 216 13.52 -23.20 -0.37
C SER A 216 13.39 -22.80 1.09
N VAL A 217 14.38 -22.04 1.60
CA VAL A 217 14.43 -21.43 2.92
C VAL A 217 14.21 -19.93 2.78
N ALA A 218 13.22 -19.39 3.47
CA ALA A 218 12.89 -17.96 3.49
C ALA A 218 12.99 -17.38 4.90
N VAL A 219 13.46 -16.13 5.01
CA VAL A 219 13.49 -15.35 6.25
C VAL A 219 12.71 -14.05 6.03
N VAL A 220 11.74 -13.75 6.88
CA VAL A 220 10.92 -12.54 6.79
C VAL A 220 11.15 -11.67 8.02
N PHE A 221 11.75 -10.50 7.84
CA PHE A 221 11.98 -9.49 8.88
C PHE A 221 10.78 -8.55 8.96
N GLY A 222 10.16 -8.48 10.14
CA GLY A 222 8.96 -7.70 10.41
C GLY A 222 7.68 -8.50 10.10
N CYS A 223 6.92 -8.82 11.15
CA CYS A 223 5.66 -9.59 11.09
C CYS A 223 4.43 -8.66 11.23
N GLY A 224 4.50 -7.46 10.62
CA GLY A 224 3.34 -6.59 10.41
C GLY A 224 2.48 -7.08 9.23
N GLY A 225 1.50 -6.27 8.81
CA GLY A 225 0.55 -6.65 7.75
C GLY A 225 1.21 -7.10 6.45
N VAL A 226 2.30 -6.44 6.00
CA VAL A 226 3.06 -6.84 4.81
C VAL A 226 3.85 -8.13 5.05
N GLY A 227 4.55 -8.22 6.20
CA GLY A 227 5.38 -9.39 6.51
C GLY A 227 4.57 -10.67 6.69
N LEU A 228 3.40 -10.61 7.34
CA LEU A 228 2.49 -11.76 7.44
C LEU A 228 2.07 -12.27 6.06
N ASN A 229 1.85 -11.36 5.11
CA ASN A 229 1.52 -11.75 3.74
C ASN A 229 2.73 -12.21 2.92
N ALA A 230 3.95 -11.76 3.23
CA ALA A 230 5.17 -12.35 2.68
C ALA A 230 5.36 -13.79 3.19
N VAL A 231 5.09 -14.05 4.49
CA VAL A 231 5.07 -15.40 5.07
C VAL A 231 4.05 -16.29 4.34
N GLN A 232 2.81 -15.83 4.14
CA GLN A 232 1.81 -16.59 3.37
C GLN A 232 2.26 -16.83 1.92
N GLY A 233 2.84 -15.82 1.29
CA GLY A 233 3.37 -15.93 -0.07
C GLY A 233 4.43 -17.01 -0.18
N CYS A 234 5.38 -17.08 0.76
CA CYS A 234 6.40 -18.12 0.84
C CYS A 234 5.77 -19.51 1.06
N ALA A 235 4.79 -19.62 1.97
CA ALA A 235 4.10 -20.88 2.26
C ALA A 235 3.31 -21.39 1.03
N ILE A 236 2.59 -20.50 0.36
CA ILE A 236 1.81 -20.84 -0.86
C ILE A 236 2.73 -21.22 -2.02
N ALA A 237 3.93 -20.60 -2.10
CA ALA A 237 4.95 -20.95 -3.09
C ALA A 237 5.65 -22.30 -2.78
N GLY A 238 5.49 -22.86 -1.57
CA GLY A 238 6.02 -24.15 -1.20
C GLY A 238 7.41 -24.10 -0.55
N ALA A 239 7.82 -22.98 0.05
CA ALA A 239 9.05 -22.90 0.84
C ALA A 239 9.01 -23.96 1.97
N ALA A 240 10.11 -24.71 2.14
CA ALA A 240 10.20 -25.77 3.14
C ALA A 240 10.44 -25.22 4.55
N MET A 241 11.13 -24.11 4.66
CA MET A 241 11.39 -23.42 5.91
C MET A 241 11.10 -21.92 5.79
N ILE A 242 10.29 -21.39 6.71
CA ILE A 242 9.93 -19.97 6.74
C ILE A 242 10.20 -19.48 8.16
N VAL A 243 11.20 -18.62 8.32
CA VAL A 243 11.58 -18.02 9.60
C VAL A 243 10.99 -16.62 9.68
N ALA A 244 10.03 -16.42 10.58
CA ALA A 244 9.48 -15.12 10.91
C ALA A 244 10.33 -14.44 12.00
N VAL A 245 10.74 -13.19 11.76
CA VAL A 245 11.64 -12.42 12.62
C VAL A 245 10.96 -11.12 13.04
N ASP A 246 10.78 -10.89 14.34
CA ASP A 246 10.19 -9.66 14.89
C ASP A 246 10.69 -9.42 16.32
N THR A 247 10.43 -8.25 16.87
CA THR A 247 10.65 -7.93 18.30
C THR A 247 9.47 -8.31 19.19
N SER A 248 8.28 -8.51 18.61
CA SER A 248 7.02 -8.78 19.32
C SER A 248 6.66 -10.26 19.28
N GLU A 249 6.62 -10.91 20.46
CA GLU A 249 6.20 -12.31 20.58
C GLU A 249 4.79 -12.54 20.04
N ALA A 250 3.87 -11.60 20.30
CA ALA A 250 2.49 -11.70 19.81
C ALA A 250 2.41 -11.70 18.28
N LYS A 251 3.28 -10.93 17.59
CA LYS A 251 3.37 -10.96 16.12
C LYS A 251 3.99 -12.25 15.61
N LEU A 252 4.97 -12.81 16.32
CA LEU A 252 5.59 -14.08 15.96
C LEU A 252 4.61 -15.25 16.12
N GLU A 253 3.81 -15.27 17.18
CA GLU A 253 2.74 -16.26 17.35
C GLU A 253 1.70 -16.14 16.22
N LEU A 254 1.31 -14.92 15.86
CA LEU A 254 0.40 -14.70 14.72
C LEU A 254 1.03 -15.20 13.41
N ALA A 255 2.33 -14.99 13.19
CA ALA A 255 3.02 -15.43 11.96
C ALA A 255 2.96 -16.96 11.74
N LYS A 256 2.90 -17.75 12.82
CA LYS A 256 2.70 -19.22 12.73
C LYS A 256 1.36 -19.56 12.07
N CYS A 257 0.30 -18.79 12.38
CA CYS A 257 -1.01 -18.98 11.74
C CYS A 257 -0.92 -18.74 10.23
N PHE A 258 -0.01 -17.89 9.76
CA PHE A 258 0.19 -17.54 8.36
C PHE A 258 1.20 -18.44 7.63
N GLY A 259 1.76 -19.44 8.29
CA GLY A 259 2.63 -20.44 7.66
C GLY A 259 4.11 -20.33 8.02
N ALA A 260 4.50 -19.48 8.99
CA ALA A 260 5.86 -19.50 9.52
C ALA A 260 6.13 -20.85 10.21
N THR A 261 7.19 -21.54 9.79
CA THR A 261 7.64 -22.80 10.37
C THR A 261 8.50 -22.60 11.60
N HIS A 262 9.17 -21.46 11.67
CA HIS A 262 10.05 -21.04 12.76
C HIS A 262 9.84 -19.55 13.06
N THR A 263 10.08 -19.19 14.30
CA THR A 263 10.05 -17.80 14.76
C THR A 263 11.36 -17.44 15.44
N TYR A 264 11.77 -16.18 15.33
CA TYR A 264 12.96 -15.67 15.98
C TYR A 264 12.71 -14.27 16.55
N ASN A 265 12.68 -14.17 17.88
CA ASN A 265 12.58 -12.88 18.56
C ASN A 265 13.95 -12.24 18.66
N VAL A 266 14.09 -11.03 18.11
CA VAL A 266 15.38 -10.30 18.07
C VAL A 266 15.59 -9.36 19.25
N THR A 267 14.65 -9.28 20.19
CA THR A 267 14.77 -8.41 21.37
C THR A 267 15.96 -8.80 22.22
N GLY A 268 16.89 -7.86 22.43
CA GLY A 268 18.11 -8.09 23.21
C GLY A 268 19.15 -8.98 22.53
N GLN A 269 19.00 -9.30 21.24
CA GLN A 269 19.95 -10.16 20.51
C GLN A 269 21.00 -9.32 19.79
N GLU A 270 22.29 -9.62 20.02
CA GLU A 270 23.43 -8.92 19.38
C GLU A 270 23.89 -9.57 18.06
N GLN A 271 23.76 -10.89 17.92
CA GLN A 271 24.30 -11.66 16.80
C GLN A 271 23.21 -12.29 15.92
N ILE A 272 22.19 -11.49 15.54
CA ILE A 272 21.01 -11.93 14.81
C ILE A 272 21.39 -12.69 13.53
N GLY A 273 22.26 -12.13 12.71
CA GLY A 273 22.68 -12.75 11.44
C GLY A 273 23.32 -14.12 11.63
N LYS A 274 24.19 -14.28 12.64
CA LYS A 274 24.86 -15.57 12.93
C LYS A 274 23.87 -16.63 13.44
N ALA A 275 22.93 -16.22 14.29
CA ALA A 275 21.90 -17.11 14.82
C ALA A 275 20.96 -17.60 13.70
N LEU A 276 20.49 -16.70 12.86
CA LEU A 276 19.65 -17.04 11.70
C LEU A 276 20.39 -17.88 10.67
N TYR A 277 21.68 -17.58 10.39
CA TYR A 277 22.50 -18.38 9.49
C TYR A 277 22.64 -19.83 9.98
N LYS A 278 22.83 -20.03 11.28
CA LYS A 278 22.87 -21.36 11.92
C LYS A 278 21.50 -22.04 11.85
N MET A 279 20.41 -21.31 12.19
CA MET A 279 19.05 -21.84 12.17
C MET A 279 18.63 -22.32 10.77
N THR A 280 19.03 -21.60 9.73
CA THR A 280 18.73 -21.90 8.33
C THR A 280 19.70 -22.92 7.68
N GLY A 281 20.58 -23.54 8.47
CA GLY A 281 21.50 -24.57 7.96
C GLY A 281 22.53 -24.06 6.97
N GLY A 282 23.00 -22.82 7.09
CA GLY A 282 24.00 -22.21 6.20
C GLY A 282 23.50 -21.08 5.32
N GLY A 283 22.40 -20.46 5.70
CA GLY A 283 21.81 -19.27 5.07
C GLY A 283 20.50 -19.54 4.33
N ALA A 284 19.75 -18.47 4.09
CA ALA A 284 18.46 -18.50 3.41
C ALA A 284 18.61 -18.34 1.89
N ASP A 285 17.69 -18.91 1.13
CA ASP A 285 17.54 -18.63 -0.31
C ASP A 285 16.97 -17.24 -0.53
N TYR A 286 16.00 -16.87 0.30
CA TYR A 286 15.26 -15.61 0.21
C TYR A 286 15.20 -14.94 1.56
N ALA A 287 15.36 -13.61 1.60
CA ALA A 287 15.15 -12.83 2.80
C ALA A 287 14.39 -11.54 2.46
N PHE A 288 13.38 -11.20 3.26
CA PHE A 288 12.49 -10.07 3.01
C PHE A 288 12.61 -9.04 4.14
N ASP A 289 12.91 -7.79 3.80
CA ASP A 289 12.76 -6.66 4.71
C ASP A 289 11.36 -6.07 4.55
N CYS A 290 10.48 -6.39 5.49
CA CYS A 290 9.12 -5.84 5.59
C CYS A 290 9.00 -4.75 6.66
N VAL A 291 10.13 -4.27 7.21
CA VAL A 291 10.21 -3.19 8.20
C VAL A 291 10.42 -1.84 7.52
N GLY A 292 11.33 -1.79 6.55
CA GLY A 292 11.70 -0.57 5.84
C GLY A 292 12.76 0.23 6.59
N LEU A 293 13.87 -0.44 6.96
CA LEU A 293 15.05 0.18 7.54
C LEU A 293 16.31 -0.37 6.86
N GLY A 294 17.24 0.50 6.46
CA GLY A 294 18.45 0.11 5.75
C GLY A 294 19.24 -0.98 6.47
N ARG A 295 19.39 -0.85 7.80
CA ARG A 295 20.04 -1.87 8.65
C ARG A 295 19.34 -3.23 8.64
N ILE A 296 18.01 -3.28 8.43
CA ILE A 296 17.27 -4.54 8.32
C ILE A 296 17.48 -5.16 6.95
N THR A 297 17.51 -4.35 5.90
CA THR A 297 17.91 -4.82 4.55
C THR A 297 19.35 -5.40 4.57
N GLU A 298 20.29 -4.77 5.29
CA GLU A 298 21.65 -5.31 5.47
C GLU A 298 21.65 -6.67 6.18
N GLN A 299 20.81 -6.84 7.22
CA GLN A 299 20.64 -8.11 7.91
C GLN A 299 19.99 -9.16 6.99
N ALA A 300 18.96 -8.78 6.23
CA ALA A 300 18.33 -9.65 5.24
C ALA A 300 19.33 -10.11 4.17
N PHE A 301 20.19 -9.22 3.69
CA PHE A 301 21.29 -9.58 2.77
C PHE A 301 22.34 -10.45 3.45
N GLY A 302 22.66 -10.18 4.71
CA GLY A 302 23.65 -10.90 5.51
C GLY A 302 23.28 -12.38 5.72
N VAL A 303 22.01 -12.68 6.01
CA VAL A 303 21.54 -14.03 6.33
C VAL A 303 21.44 -14.97 5.13
N LEU A 304 21.56 -14.45 3.90
CA LEU A 304 21.48 -15.25 2.68
C LEU A 304 22.66 -16.22 2.54
N ARG A 305 22.37 -17.39 1.96
CA ARG A 305 23.42 -18.24 1.38
C ARG A 305 24.01 -17.61 0.11
N ARG A 306 25.06 -18.19 -0.43
CA ARG A 306 25.59 -17.78 -1.75
C ARG A 306 24.52 -17.96 -2.82
N GLY A 307 24.38 -16.96 -3.69
CA GLY A 307 23.35 -16.95 -4.74
C GLY A 307 21.94 -16.58 -4.26
N GLY A 308 21.72 -16.38 -2.95
CA GLY A 308 20.41 -16.01 -2.42
C GLY A 308 19.98 -14.57 -2.76
N THR A 309 18.69 -14.29 -2.57
CA THR A 309 18.07 -13.00 -2.92
C THR A 309 17.46 -12.32 -1.69
N ALA A 310 17.89 -11.10 -1.40
CA ALA A 310 17.26 -10.17 -0.46
C ALA A 310 16.27 -9.26 -1.18
N VAL A 311 15.10 -9.08 -0.60
CA VAL A 311 14.01 -8.24 -1.15
C VAL A 311 13.67 -7.15 -0.15
N THR A 312 13.88 -5.89 -0.54
CA THR A 312 13.43 -4.72 0.22
C THR A 312 11.97 -4.43 -0.13
N VAL A 313 11.07 -4.51 0.84
CA VAL A 313 9.63 -4.35 0.68
C VAL A 313 9.11 -3.16 1.48
N GLY A 314 9.59 -2.99 2.70
CA GLY A 314 9.29 -1.84 3.54
C GLY A 314 9.87 -0.56 2.96
N ILE A 315 9.15 0.57 3.14
CA ILE A 315 9.60 1.88 2.65
C ILE A 315 10.33 2.59 3.78
N ALA A 316 11.64 2.78 3.60
CA ALA A 316 12.50 3.53 4.52
C ALA A 316 12.34 5.05 4.34
N ALA A 317 12.78 5.83 5.32
CA ALA A 317 12.93 7.27 5.16
C ALA A 317 13.99 7.58 4.08
N ALA A 318 13.82 8.70 3.36
CA ALA A 318 14.68 9.06 2.22
C ALA A 318 16.17 9.18 2.57
N ALA A 319 16.49 9.51 3.83
CA ALA A 319 17.86 9.63 4.32
C ALA A 319 18.48 8.29 4.78
N ASP A 320 17.68 7.23 4.93
CA ASP A 320 18.16 5.93 5.37
C ASP A 320 18.89 5.22 4.24
N GLN A 321 20.02 4.59 4.55
CA GLN A 321 20.92 4.02 3.57
C GLN A 321 21.17 2.54 3.84
N ILE A 322 21.52 1.81 2.79
CA ILE A 322 21.95 0.41 2.84
C ILE A 322 23.44 0.38 2.53
N VAL A 323 24.26 -0.16 3.45
CA VAL A 323 25.70 -0.27 3.28
C VAL A 323 26.08 -1.73 3.09
N LEU A 324 26.58 -2.09 1.92
CA LEU A 324 27.01 -3.45 1.60
C LEU A 324 28.49 -3.48 1.21
N ASN A 325 29.18 -4.54 1.63
CA ASN A 325 30.57 -4.76 1.23
C ASN A 325 30.61 -5.20 -0.25
N ALA A 326 31.23 -4.39 -1.12
CA ALA A 326 31.27 -4.62 -2.56
C ALA A 326 31.94 -5.95 -2.93
N GLN A 327 33.06 -6.33 -2.26
CA GLN A 327 33.71 -7.61 -2.48
C GLN A 327 32.77 -8.77 -2.12
N HIS A 328 32.09 -8.67 -0.99
CA HIS A 328 31.14 -9.71 -0.53
C HIS A 328 30.00 -9.90 -1.53
N VAL A 329 29.43 -8.82 -2.06
CA VAL A 329 28.39 -8.89 -3.11
C VAL A 329 28.91 -9.70 -4.31
N ALA A 330 30.09 -9.37 -4.83
CA ALA A 330 30.67 -10.00 -6.02
C ALA A 330 30.96 -11.48 -5.81
N ILE A 331 31.67 -11.84 -4.71
CA ILE A 331 32.16 -13.21 -4.52
C ILE A 331 31.09 -14.19 -4.04
N THR A 332 29.97 -13.68 -3.50
CA THR A 332 28.86 -14.54 -3.04
C THR A 332 27.75 -14.69 -4.06
N GLY A 333 27.71 -13.84 -5.09
CA GLY A 333 26.65 -13.84 -6.11
C GLY A 333 25.26 -13.55 -5.54
N LYS A 334 25.18 -12.94 -4.34
CA LYS A 334 23.88 -12.56 -3.74
C LYS A 334 23.24 -11.42 -4.50
N THR A 335 21.91 -11.42 -4.54
CA THR A 335 21.11 -10.36 -5.18
C THR A 335 20.42 -9.53 -4.12
N LEU A 336 20.40 -8.20 -4.29
CA LEU A 336 19.50 -7.28 -3.60
C LEU A 336 18.55 -6.69 -4.63
N THR A 337 17.24 -6.75 -4.36
CA THR A 337 16.21 -6.18 -5.24
C THR A 337 15.12 -5.49 -4.43
N GLY A 338 14.46 -4.49 -5.03
CA GLY A 338 13.29 -3.83 -4.47
C GLY A 338 12.00 -4.50 -4.92
N SER A 339 10.97 -4.43 -4.08
CA SER A 339 9.63 -4.90 -4.39
C SER A 339 8.60 -3.79 -4.12
N TYR A 340 8.34 -2.98 -5.14
CA TYR A 340 7.27 -1.99 -5.06
C TYR A 340 5.93 -2.63 -5.38
N TYR A 341 4.96 -2.54 -4.43
CA TYR A 341 3.62 -3.14 -4.57
C TYR A 341 3.62 -4.66 -4.83
N GLY A 342 4.67 -5.38 -4.43
CA GLY A 342 4.79 -6.81 -4.73
C GLY A 342 4.88 -7.11 -6.23
N SER A 343 5.43 -6.21 -7.04
CA SER A 343 5.46 -6.30 -8.51
C SER A 343 4.08 -6.59 -9.11
N ALA A 344 3.04 -5.94 -8.59
CA ALA A 344 1.64 -6.22 -8.87
C ALA A 344 1.20 -5.94 -10.31
N ARG A 345 0.29 -6.78 -10.78
CA ARG A 345 -0.60 -6.58 -11.92
C ARG A 345 -2.05 -6.66 -11.41
N PRO A 346 -2.61 -5.60 -10.79
CA PRO A 346 -3.84 -5.68 -10.00
C PRO A 346 -5.00 -6.36 -10.71
N GLN A 347 -5.19 -6.10 -12.01
CA GLN A 347 -6.27 -6.71 -12.80
C GLN A 347 -6.16 -8.25 -12.91
N LEU A 348 -4.97 -8.83 -12.72
CA LEU A 348 -4.71 -10.27 -12.72
C LEU A 348 -4.53 -10.81 -11.30
N ASP A 349 -3.78 -10.08 -10.46
CA ASP A 349 -3.35 -10.59 -9.17
C ASP A 349 -4.46 -10.48 -8.11
N PHE A 350 -5.34 -9.44 -8.14
CA PHE A 350 -6.45 -9.36 -7.18
C PHE A 350 -7.45 -10.50 -7.35
N PRO A 351 -7.94 -10.83 -8.56
CA PRO A 351 -8.77 -12.03 -8.75
C PRO A 351 -8.08 -13.33 -8.31
N ARG A 352 -6.75 -13.43 -8.52
CA ARG A 352 -5.97 -14.58 -8.07
C ARG A 352 -5.93 -14.69 -6.54
N LEU A 353 -5.70 -13.57 -5.84
CA LEU A 353 -5.71 -13.53 -4.38
C LEU A 353 -7.10 -13.87 -3.80
N ILE A 354 -8.17 -13.37 -4.42
CA ILE A 354 -9.55 -13.73 -4.06
C ILE A 354 -9.81 -15.22 -4.27
N ALA A 355 -9.34 -15.82 -5.36
CA ALA A 355 -9.46 -17.26 -5.59
C ALA A 355 -8.69 -18.08 -4.55
N LEU A 356 -7.49 -17.64 -4.15
CA LEU A 356 -6.72 -18.28 -3.07
C LEU A 356 -7.42 -18.14 -1.71
N TYR A 357 -8.03 -17.00 -1.40
CA TYR A 357 -8.85 -16.81 -0.20
C TYR A 357 -10.05 -17.76 -0.19
N ARG A 358 -10.84 -17.79 -1.27
CA ARG A 358 -12.01 -18.67 -1.39
C ARG A 358 -11.68 -20.16 -1.29
N SER A 359 -10.49 -20.54 -1.74
CA SER A 359 -10.01 -21.94 -1.61
C SER A 359 -9.39 -22.25 -0.23
N GLY A 360 -9.41 -21.29 0.72
CA GLY A 360 -8.84 -21.45 2.06
C GLY A 360 -7.31 -21.45 2.09
N ARG A 361 -6.65 -21.11 0.97
CA ARG A 361 -5.18 -21.09 0.88
C ARG A 361 -4.57 -19.77 1.31
N LEU A 362 -5.28 -18.64 1.16
CA LEU A 362 -4.89 -17.32 1.63
C LEU A 362 -5.78 -16.92 2.79
N LYS A 363 -5.19 -16.52 3.89
CA LYS A 363 -5.88 -16.10 5.11
C LYS A 363 -6.06 -14.58 5.13
N LEU A 364 -7.29 -14.11 5.12
CA LEU A 364 -7.66 -12.70 5.23
C LEU A 364 -8.47 -12.44 6.51
N ASP A 365 -9.27 -13.41 6.96
CA ASP A 365 -10.07 -13.27 8.19
C ASP A 365 -9.17 -13.11 9.41
N GLU A 366 -8.17 -13.94 9.54
CA GLU A 366 -7.20 -13.93 10.64
C GLU A 366 -6.29 -12.69 10.61
N LEU A 367 -6.23 -12.01 9.48
CA LEU A 367 -5.42 -10.80 9.32
C LEU A 367 -6.09 -9.61 10.00
N ILE A 368 -7.46 -9.53 10.00
CA ILE A 368 -8.23 -8.46 10.63
C ILE A 368 -8.33 -8.73 12.12
N THR A 369 -7.57 -8.00 12.92
CA THR A 369 -7.60 -8.15 14.39
C THR A 369 -8.51 -7.13 15.06
N ARG A 370 -8.84 -6.05 14.39
CA ARG A 370 -9.78 -5.04 14.89
C ARG A 370 -10.43 -4.25 13.75
N THR A 371 -11.71 -3.97 13.92
CA THR A 371 -12.46 -3.02 13.09
C THR A 371 -12.72 -1.73 13.86
N TYR A 372 -12.83 -0.62 13.15
CA TYR A 372 -13.09 0.70 13.69
C TYR A 372 -14.18 1.38 12.86
N SER A 373 -15.02 2.17 13.49
CA SER A 373 -15.84 3.16 12.79
C SER A 373 -14.97 4.30 12.29
N ILE A 374 -15.45 5.10 11.36
CA ILE A 374 -14.70 6.30 10.89
C ILE A 374 -14.39 7.26 12.07
N ALA A 375 -15.29 7.38 13.06
CA ALA A 375 -15.08 8.23 14.23
C ALA A 375 -13.90 7.78 15.11
N GLU A 376 -13.56 6.48 15.07
CA GLU A 376 -12.44 5.90 15.82
C GLU A 376 -11.11 5.97 15.07
N ALA A 377 -11.03 6.72 13.96
CA ALA A 377 -9.80 6.85 13.18
C ALA A 377 -8.57 7.26 14.02
N PRO A 378 -8.64 8.23 14.97
CA PRO A 378 -7.48 8.55 15.81
C PRO A 378 -6.99 7.35 16.62
N GLN A 379 -7.91 6.50 17.12
CA GLN A 379 -7.55 5.28 17.85
C GLN A 379 -6.93 4.24 16.92
N ALA A 380 -7.44 4.10 15.69
CA ALA A 380 -6.88 3.18 14.70
C ALA A 380 -5.42 3.52 14.36
N PHE A 381 -5.09 4.81 14.21
CA PHE A 381 -3.72 5.27 13.98
C PHE A 381 -2.84 5.12 15.23
N ALA A 382 -3.37 5.36 16.43
CA ALA A 382 -2.65 5.12 17.69
C ALA A 382 -2.30 3.63 17.89
N ASP A 383 -3.24 2.73 17.62
CA ASP A 383 -3.04 1.28 17.67
C ASP A 383 -1.99 0.81 16.64
N LEU A 384 -2.01 1.37 15.42
CA LEU A 384 -1.01 1.12 14.40
C LEU A 384 0.39 1.57 14.86
N GLN A 385 0.49 2.78 15.41
CA GLN A 385 1.74 3.35 15.92
C GLN A 385 2.29 2.55 17.12
N ALA A 386 1.41 2.03 17.97
CA ALA A 386 1.76 1.12 19.07
C ALA A 386 2.19 -0.28 18.58
N GLY A 387 2.14 -0.55 17.27
CA GLY A 387 2.59 -1.80 16.68
C GLY A 387 1.72 -3.01 17.04
N ARG A 388 0.41 -2.83 17.24
CA ARG A 388 -0.50 -3.94 17.51
C ARG A 388 -0.44 -5.01 16.43
N PRO A 389 -0.55 -6.32 16.77
CA PRO A 389 -0.53 -7.41 15.79
C PRO A 389 -1.69 -7.35 14.80
N GLY A 390 -1.47 -7.87 13.58
CA GLY A 390 -2.48 -7.97 12.52
C GLY A 390 -2.79 -6.64 11.85
N ARG A 391 -4.04 -6.49 11.41
CA ARG A 391 -4.50 -5.30 10.67
C ARG A 391 -5.75 -4.69 11.31
N GLY A 392 -5.76 -3.39 11.39
CA GLY A 392 -6.95 -2.59 11.62
C GLY A 392 -7.67 -2.28 10.32
N VAL A 393 -8.99 -2.27 10.34
CA VAL A 393 -9.84 -1.91 9.20
C VAL A 393 -10.89 -0.90 9.65
N ILE A 394 -10.98 0.23 8.96
CA ILE A 394 -12.07 1.19 9.14
C ILE A 394 -13.24 0.72 8.27
N VAL A 395 -14.43 0.63 8.86
CA VAL A 395 -15.68 0.26 8.17
C VAL A 395 -16.61 1.48 8.07
N PHE A 396 -17.26 1.63 6.92
CA PHE A 396 -18.13 2.77 6.60
C PHE A 396 -19.58 2.30 6.49
N GLY A 397 -20.34 2.43 7.60
CA GLY A 397 -21.75 2.04 7.64
C GLY A 397 -22.00 0.52 7.53
N ASP A 398 -23.28 0.16 7.47
CA ASP A 398 -23.73 -1.23 7.30
C ASP A 398 -23.76 -1.57 5.80
N ILE A 399 -22.58 -1.81 5.23
CA ILE A 399 -22.47 -2.34 3.88
C ILE A 399 -22.11 -3.83 4.02
N ALA A 400 -23.13 -4.63 4.15
CA ALA A 400 -23.04 -6.07 4.17
C ALA A 400 -22.62 -6.62 2.80
#